data_cf732403e0a30167ced1658adb0736c2
#
_entry.id   cf732403e0a30167ced1658adb0736c2
#
_cell.length_a   1.000
_cell.length_b   1.000
_cell.length_c   1.000
_cell.angle_alpha   90.00
_cell.angle_beta   90.00
_cell.angle_gamma   90.00
#
_symmetry.space_group_name_H-M   'P 1'
#
loop_
_entity.id
_entity.type
_entity.pdbx_description
1 polymer ?
#
loop_
_entity_poly.entity_id
_entity_poly.type
_entity_poly.pdbx_seq_one_letter_code
_entity_poly.pdbx_strand_id
1 'polypeptide(L)'
;NSTFDNRFSGSDAVADKVESEHGITVRNSDKSDLGAEIGRFMEVYNEAWEKNWGFIPMTDHEIDHLAKSFKPVVIPELVPFAEKDGQIIAFGLVLPDLNSALVGNRSGGLLRFLAKTFWLLKTQRLRRCRIILLGILPEWRGRGVDAMLYHWIRTKAGEQNTSWGDAGWSVEDNPSMKAGLEKM
;
A
#
# COMPACT_ATOMS: atom_id res chain seq x y z
N ASN A 1 -11.97 15.63 12.87
CA ASN A 1 -11.77 16.99 12.48
C ASN A 1 -10.29 17.32 12.49
N SER A 2 -9.68 17.50 11.35
CA SER A 2 -8.49 18.31 11.04
C SER A 2 -7.13 18.06 11.69
N THR A 3 -6.85 16.95 12.35
CA THR A 3 -5.49 16.73 12.90
C THR A 3 -4.52 16.13 11.87
N PHE A 4 -5.04 15.63 10.76
CA PHE A 4 -4.24 15.10 9.65
C PHE A 4 -3.83 16.18 8.62
N ASP A 5 -4.52 17.31 8.57
CA ASP A 5 -4.50 18.24 7.42
C ASP A 5 -3.30 19.18 7.36
N ASN A 6 -2.70 19.53 8.48
CA ASN A 6 -1.70 20.62 8.50
C ASN A 6 -0.22 20.19 8.61
N ARG A 7 0.07 18.91 8.81
CA ARG A 7 1.47 18.44 8.90
C ARG A 7 2.06 17.95 7.57
N PHE A 8 1.24 17.81 6.53
CA PHE A 8 1.60 17.12 5.29
C PHE A 8 1.57 17.97 4.01
N SER A 9 1.43 19.29 4.11
CA SER A 9 1.48 20.19 2.95
C SER A 9 2.80 20.07 2.15
N GLY A 10 3.86 19.59 2.79
CA GLY A 10 5.14 19.32 2.12
C GLY A 10 5.11 18.14 1.16
N SER A 11 4.31 17.09 1.44
CA SER A 11 4.24 15.90 0.56
C SER A 11 3.47 16.17 -0.73
N ASP A 12 2.49 17.05 -0.68
CA ASP A 12 1.68 17.43 -1.84
C ASP A 12 2.54 18.15 -2.87
N ALA A 13 3.31 19.16 -2.42
CA ALA A 13 4.23 19.90 -3.28
C ALA A 13 5.37 19.01 -3.85
N VAL A 14 5.81 18.00 -3.09
CA VAL A 14 6.82 17.04 -3.58
C VAL A 14 6.19 16.11 -4.61
N ALA A 15 4.98 15.62 -4.41
CA ALA A 15 4.28 14.77 -5.37
C ALA A 15 4.09 15.48 -6.70
N ASP A 16 3.54 16.70 -6.69
CA ASP A 16 3.33 17.54 -7.87
C ASP A 16 4.66 17.81 -8.61
N LYS A 17 5.73 18.08 -7.88
CA LYS A 17 7.06 18.32 -8.43
C LYS A 17 7.60 17.07 -9.12
N VAL A 18 7.52 15.90 -8.48
CA VAL A 18 8.02 14.64 -9.05
C VAL A 18 7.23 14.26 -10.30
N GLU A 19 5.90 14.45 -10.30
CA GLU A 19 5.06 14.25 -11.46
C GLU A 19 5.51 15.15 -12.63
N SER A 20 5.68 16.45 -12.38
CA SER A 20 6.07 17.42 -13.42
C SER A 20 7.50 17.24 -13.92
N GLU A 21 8.47 16.92 -13.05
CA GLU A 21 9.89 16.79 -13.42
C GLU A 21 10.22 15.45 -14.10
N HIS A 22 9.55 14.36 -13.66
CA HIS A 22 9.88 13.02 -14.12
C HIS A 22 8.80 12.38 -14.99
N GLY A 23 7.63 13.00 -15.12
CA GLY A 23 6.49 12.46 -15.88
C GLY A 23 6.01 11.13 -15.31
N ILE A 24 6.09 10.99 -13.97
CA ILE A 24 5.61 9.80 -13.24
C ILE A 24 4.14 10.03 -12.89
N THR A 25 3.31 9.03 -13.14
CA THR A 25 1.91 9.05 -12.76
C THR A 25 1.61 7.96 -11.74
N VAL A 26 0.63 8.21 -10.87
CA VAL A 26 0.17 7.19 -9.92
C VAL A 26 -1.25 6.80 -10.25
N ARG A 27 -1.54 5.50 -10.27
CA ARG A 27 -2.88 4.96 -10.50
C ARG A 27 -3.27 3.90 -9.47
N ASN A 28 -4.54 3.61 -9.39
CA ASN A 28 -5.05 2.44 -8.64
C ASN A 28 -4.69 1.12 -9.34
N SER A 29 -4.69 0.03 -8.57
CA SER A 29 -4.76 -1.31 -9.18
C SER A 29 -6.10 -1.51 -9.89
N ASP A 30 -6.08 -2.28 -10.99
CA ASP A 30 -7.30 -2.66 -11.71
C ASP A 30 -7.88 -3.98 -11.15
N LYS A 31 -9.02 -3.88 -10.49
CA LYS A 31 -9.70 -5.04 -9.93
C LYS A 31 -10.27 -5.98 -11.00
N SER A 32 -10.50 -5.50 -12.21
CA SER A 32 -11.00 -6.31 -13.32
C SER A 32 -9.92 -7.21 -13.93
N ASP A 33 -8.65 -6.78 -13.84
CA ASP A 33 -7.48 -7.52 -14.34
C ASP A 33 -6.47 -7.82 -13.24
N LEU A 34 -6.97 -8.34 -12.13
CA LEU A 34 -6.15 -8.60 -10.94
C LEU A 34 -4.97 -9.54 -11.22
N GLY A 35 -5.10 -10.45 -12.19
CA GLY A 35 -4.02 -11.36 -12.58
C GLY A 35 -2.83 -10.60 -13.16
N ALA A 36 -3.06 -9.68 -14.12
CA ALA A 36 -1.99 -8.87 -14.68
C ALA A 36 -1.41 -7.90 -13.65
N GLU A 37 -2.24 -7.31 -12.76
CA GLU A 37 -1.76 -6.43 -11.70
C GLU A 37 -0.83 -7.16 -10.73
N ILE A 38 -1.12 -8.41 -10.41
CA ILE A 38 -0.26 -9.24 -9.56
C ILE A 38 1.07 -9.54 -10.28
N GLY A 39 1.03 -9.84 -11.57
CA GLY A 39 2.24 -10.02 -12.37
C GLY A 39 3.15 -8.79 -12.30
N ARG A 40 2.60 -7.62 -12.56
CA ARG A 40 3.32 -6.32 -12.47
C ARG A 40 3.86 -6.04 -11.06
N PHE A 41 3.05 -6.32 -10.05
CA PHE A 41 3.47 -6.20 -8.66
C PHE A 41 4.69 -7.08 -8.37
N MET A 42 4.67 -8.33 -8.85
CA MET A 42 5.74 -9.29 -8.60
C MET A 42 7.03 -8.94 -9.32
N GLU A 43 6.97 -8.38 -10.51
CA GLU A 43 8.15 -7.89 -11.24
C GLU A 43 8.88 -6.84 -10.38
N VAL A 44 8.18 -5.80 -9.95
CA VAL A 44 8.77 -4.76 -9.11
C VAL A 44 9.17 -5.30 -7.73
N TYR A 45 8.38 -6.21 -7.14
CA TYR A 45 8.70 -6.81 -5.85
C TYR A 45 10.02 -7.57 -5.91
N ASN A 46 10.19 -8.46 -6.88
CA ASN A 46 11.40 -9.24 -7.03
C ASN A 46 12.63 -8.34 -7.21
N GLU A 47 12.56 -7.37 -8.09
CA GLU A 47 13.66 -6.46 -8.37
C GLU A 47 13.97 -5.53 -7.18
N ALA A 48 12.95 -4.98 -6.52
CA ALA A 48 13.12 -4.09 -5.39
C ALA A 48 13.74 -4.79 -4.17
N TRP A 49 13.50 -6.10 -3.99
CA TRP A 49 13.98 -6.87 -2.83
C TRP A 49 15.14 -7.82 -3.14
N GLU A 50 15.56 -7.99 -4.39
CA GLU A 50 16.62 -8.93 -4.81
C GLU A 50 17.89 -8.86 -3.93
N LYS A 51 18.27 -7.64 -3.53
CA LYS A 51 19.49 -7.40 -2.72
C LYS A 51 19.26 -7.44 -1.21
N ASN A 52 18.03 -7.70 -0.77
CA ASN A 52 17.76 -7.78 0.67
C ASN A 52 18.21 -9.11 1.23
N TRP A 53 18.84 -9.08 2.39
CA TRP A 53 19.27 -10.30 3.07
C TRP A 53 18.09 -11.24 3.33
N GLY A 54 18.25 -12.50 2.95
CA GLY A 54 17.21 -13.52 3.13
C GLY A 54 16.03 -13.44 2.15
N PHE A 55 16.12 -12.59 1.11
CA PHE A 55 15.09 -12.54 0.08
C PHE A 55 15.06 -13.85 -0.72
N ILE A 56 13.88 -14.44 -0.84
CA ILE A 56 13.60 -15.60 -1.69
C ILE A 56 12.43 -15.20 -2.58
N PRO A 57 12.59 -15.28 -3.92
CA PRO A 57 11.48 -15.01 -4.84
C PRO A 57 10.31 -15.95 -4.55
N MET A 58 9.10 -15.39 -4.60
CA MET A 58 7.89 -16.21 -4.47
C MET A 58 7.68 -17.04 -5.73
N THR A 59 7.21 -18.24 -5.55
CA THR A 59 6.77 -19.11 -6.64
C THR A 59 5.40 -18.65 -7.17
N ASP A 60 5.07 -18.98 -8.42
CA ASP A 60 3.76 -18.66 -9.01
C ASP A 60 2.59 -19.19 -8.17
N HIS A 61 2.76 -20.37 -7.57
CA HIS A 61 1.75 -20.95 -6.68
C HIS A 61 1.53 -20.12 -5.40
N GLU A 62 2.60 -19.60 -4.80
CA GLU A 62 2.51 -18.72 -3.62
C GLU A 62 1.86 -17.38 -3.98
N ILE A 63 2.20 -16.85 -5.15
CA ILE A 63 1.60 -15.63 -5.70
C ILE A 63 0.09 -15.80 -5.89
N ASP A 64 -0.33 -16.89 -6.54
CA ASP A 64 -1.73 -17.23 -6.74
C ASP A 64 -2.49 -17.40 -5.42
N HIS A 65 -1.85 -18.02 -4.44
CA HIS A 65 -2.44 -18.20 -3.11
C HIS A 65 -2.63 -16.84 -2.38
N LEU A 66 -1.61 -15.98 -2.42
CA LEU A 66 -1.70 -14.62 -1.85
C LEU A 66 -2.80 -13.79 -2.53
N ALA A 67 -2.85 -13.84 -3.87
CA ALA A 67 -3.87 -13.17 -4.66
C ALA A 67 -5.29 -13.56 -4.24
N LYS A 68 -5.54 -14.86 -4.15
CA LYS A 68 -6.84 -15.38 -3.71
C LYS A 68 -7.18 -14.98 -2.27
N SER A 69 -6.17 -14.94 -1.40
CA SER A 69 -6.33 -14.57 0.00
C SER A 69 -6.61 -13.07 0.19
N PHE A 70 -5.97 -12.21 -0.60
CA PHE A 70 -6.14 -10.77 -0.48
C PHE A 70 -7.33 -10.22 -1.27
N LYS A 71 -7.75 -10.90 -2.35
CA LYS A 71 -8.86 -10.46 -3.22
C LYS A 71 -10.11 -9.98 -2.46
N PRO A 72 -10.58 -10.66 -1.39
CA PRO A 72 -11.77 -10.22 -0.67
C PRO A 72 -11.57 -8.97 0.20
N VAL A 73 -10.33 -8.62 0.54
CA VAL A 73 -10.01 -7.54 1.49
C VAL A 73 -9.24 -6.38 0.84
N VAL A 74 -8.72 -6.56 -0.37
CA VAL A 74 -8.04 -5.50 -1.12
C VAL A 74 -9.02 -4.42 -1.53
N ILE A 75 -8.64 -3.18 -1.25
CA ILE A 75 -9.27 -1.96 -1.74
C ILE A 75 -8.35 -1.43 -2.85
N PRO A 76 -8.77 -1.43 -4.13
CA PRO A 76 -7.88 -1.08 -5.25
C PRO A 76 -7.23 0.30 -5.12
N GLU A 77 -7.96 1.26 -4.56
CA GLU A 77 -7.50 2.63 -4.32
C GLU A 77 -6.35 2.69 -3.31
N LEU A 78 -6.21 1.66 -2.47
CA LEU A 78 -5.13 1.52 -1.49
C LEU A 78 -3.98 0.62 -1.99
N VAL A 79 -3.99 0.24 -3.27
CA VAL A 79 -2.88 -0.46 -3.93
C VAL A 79 -2.43 0.38 -5.12
N PRO A 80 -1.70 1.50 -4.86
CA PRO A 80 -1.18 2.35 -5.91
C PRO A 80 -0.02 1.71 -6.66
N PHE A 81 0.04 2.00 -7.96
CA PHE A 81 1.19 1.80 -8.83
C PHE A 81 1.68 3.14 -9.33
N ALA A 82 2.98 3.39 -9.23
CA ALA A 82 3.63 4.50 -9.91
C ALA A 82 4.19 4.01 -11.25
N GLU A 83 3.87 4.74 -12.31
CA GLU A 83 4.21 4.39 -13.69
C GLU A 83 5.04 5.49 -14.35
N LYS A 84 6.00 5.07 -15.16
CA LYS A 84 6.76 5.92 -16.07
C LYS A 84 6.79 5.28 -17.45
N ASP A 85 6.32 6.01 -18.46
CA ASP A 85 6.29 5.55 -19.87
C ASP A 85 5.63 4.17 -20.05
N GLY A 86 4.58 3.89 -19.26
CA GLY A 86 3.84 2.61 -19.28
C GLY A 86 4.48 1.46 -18.49
N GLN A 87 5.61 1.70 -17.84
CA GLN A 87 6.24 0.71 -16.95
C GLN A 87 5.95 1.03 -15.49
N ILE A 88 5.66 -0.02 -14.70
CA ILE A 88 5.53 0.12 -13.26
C ILE A 88 6.93 0.26 -12.66
N ILE A 89 7.16 1.34 -11.92
CA ILE A 89 8.44 1.66 -11.28
C ILE A 89 8.37 1.54 -9.75
N ALA A 90 7.16 1.57 -9.21
CA ALA A 90 6.94 1.43 -7.78
C ALA A 90 5.50 1.01 -7.49
N PHE A 91 5.29 0.46 -6.32
CA PHE A 91 3.97 0.10 -5.82
C PHE A 91 3.84 0.29 -4.31
N GLY A 92 2.59 0.42 -3.85
CA GLY A 92 2.21 0.30 -2.45
C GLY A 92 1.15 -0.78 -2.27
N LEU A 93 1.26 -1.59 -1.22
CA LEU A 93 0.22 -2.51 -0.79
C LEU A 93 -0.26 -2.10 0.59
N VAL A 94 -1.45 -1.56 0.65
CA VAL A 94 -2.08 -1.15 1.91
C VAL A 94 -3.34 -1.96 2.12
N LEU A 95 -3.45 -2.56 3.27
CA LEU A 95 -4.62 -3.34 3.65
C LEU A 95 -5.35 -2.68 4.83
N PRO A 96 -6.68 -2.81 4.85
CA PRO A 96 -7.45 -2.42 6.04
C PRO A 96 -7.05 -3.29 7.24
N ASP A 97 -7.00 -2.68 8.44
CA ASP A 97 -6.70 -3.41 9.67
C ASP A 97 -7.88 -4.29 10.09
N LEU A 98 -7.83 -5.55 9.63
CA LEU A 98 -8.85 -6.56 9.93
C LEU A 98 -8.88 -6.96 11.41
N ASN A 99 -7.85 -6.64 12.21
CA ASN A 99 -7.88 -6.90 13.64
C ASN A 99 -9.03 -6.14 14.32
N SER A 100 -9.46 -5.02 13.74
CA SER A 100 -10.65 -4.30 14.19
C SER A 100 -11.92 -5.16 14.17
N ALA A 101 -11.98 -6.15 13.28
CA ALA A 101 -13.11 -7.10 13.21
C ALA A 101 -13.05 -8.15 14.32
N LEU A 102 -11.87 -8.44 14.86
CA LEU A 102 -11.68 -9.36 15.98
C LEU A 102 -12.11 -8.75 17.32
N VAL A 103 -12.09 -7.43 17.44
CA VAL A 103 -12.50 -6.74 18.67
C VAL A 103 -13.97 -7.07 18.97
N GLY A 104 -14.20 -7.64 20.16
CA GLY A 104 -15.53 -8.09 20.62
C GLY A 104 -15.98 -9.45 20.09
N ASN A 105 -15.18 -10.15 19.28
CA ASN A 105 -15.45 -11.52 18.87
C ASN A 105 -14.85 -12.54 19.87
N ARG A 106 -15.30 -12.49 21.11
CA ARG A 106 -14.78 -13.35 22.20
C ARG A 106 -15.01 -14.84 21.95
N SER A 107 -15.99 -15.22 21.15
CA SER A 107 -16.31 -16.62 20.85
C SER A 107 -15.45 -17.25 19.75
N GLY A 108 -14.59 -16.46 19.07
CA GLY A 108 -13.73 -16.94 17.99
C GLY A 108 -14.46 -17.49 16.75
N GLY A 109 -15.76 -17.27 16.63
CA GLY A 109 -16.58 -17.81 15.54
C GLY A 109 -16.18 -17.21 14.18
N LEU A 110 -15.70 -18.06 13.25
CA LEU A 110 -15.27 -17.67 11.91
C LEU A 110 -16.37 -16.93 11.13
N LEU A 111 -17.60 -17.43 11.18
CA LEU A 111 -18.74 -16.81 10.47
C LEU A 111 -19.02 -15.40 10.98
N ARG A 112 -18.92 -15.19 12.30
CA ARG A 112 -19.12 -13.88 12.92
C ARG A 112 -17.99 -12.90 12.54
N PHE A 113 -16.76 -13.39 12.48
CA PHE A 113 -15.62 -12.63 12.00
C PHE A 113 -15.79 -12.21 10.55
N LEU A 114 -16.13 -13.15 9.66
CA LEU A 114 -16.35 -12.88 8.24
C LEU A 114 -17.49 -11.89 8.00
N ALA A 115 -18.63 -12.10 8.66
CA ALA A 115 -19.79 -11.21 8.56
C ALA A 115 -19.44 -9.79 9.04
N LYS A 116 -18.73 -9.67 10.16
CA LYS A 116 -18.30 -8.37 10.69
C LYS A 116 -17.28 -7.69 9.78
N THR A 117 -16.30 -8.45 9.28
CA THR A 117 -15.30 -7.93 8.32
C THR A 117 -15.98 -7.40 7.08
N PHE A 118 -16.87 -8.20 6.47
CA PHE A 118 -17.63 -7.79 5.30
C PHE A 118 -18.47 -6.53 5.56
N TRP A 119 -19.13 -6.47 6.70
CA TRP A 119 -19.92 -5.29 7.09
C TRP A 119 -19.04 -4.05 7.27
N LEU A 120 -17.88 -4.18 7.94
CA LEU A 120 -16.95 -3.08 8.14
C LEU A 120 -16.37 -2.56 6.81
N LEU A 121 -15.99 -3.46 5.90
CA LEU A 121 -15.52 -3.11 4.56
C LEU A 121 -16.61 -2.39 3.77
N LYS A 122 -17.82 -2.96 3.72
CA LYS A 122 -18.94 -2.40 2.94
C LYS A 122 -19.40 -1.04 3.48
N THR A 123 -19.31 -0.80 4.78
CA THR A 123 -19.73 0.45 5.42
C THR A 123 -18.60 1.46 5.55
N GLN A 124 -17.40 1.17 5.05
CA GLN A 124 -16.20 2.01 5.19
C GLN A 124 -15.94 2.43 6.65
N ARG A 125 -16.19 1.52 7.59
CA ARG A 125 -15.98 1.75 9.03
C ARG A 125 -14.65 1.22 9.55
N LEU A 126 -13.80 0.68 8.69
CA LEU A 126 -12.42 0.35 9.01
C LEU A 126 -11.61 1.64 9.02
N ARG A 127 -11.41 2.19 10.22
CA ARG A 127 -10.70 3.46 10.41
C ARG A 127 -9.18 3.32 10.43
N ARG A 128 -8.68 2.11 10.28
CA ARG A 128 -7.25 1.82 10.31
C ARG A 128 -6.84 1.06 9.07
N CYS A 129 -5.72 1.45 8.49
CA CYS A 129 -5.05 0.69 7.44
C CYS A 129 -3.59 0.47 7.82
N ARG A 130 -2.98 -0.51 7.18
CA ARG A 130 -1.56 -0.83 7.34
C ARG A 130 -0.89 -0.90 5.99
N ILE A 131 0.20 -0.18 5.82
CA ILE A 131 1.10 -0.35 4.70
C ILE A 131 1.87 -1.65 4.95
N ILE A 132 1.59 -2.66 4.14
CA ILE A 132 2.22 -3.99 4.24
C ILE A 132 3.53 -4.00 3.47
N LEU A 133 3.52 -3.46 2.24
CA LEU A 133 4.67 -3.39 1.36
C LEU A 133 4.69 -2.05 0.63
N LEU A 134 5.89 -1.54 0.40
CA LEU A 134 6.15 -0.40 -0.47
C LEU A 134 7.45 -0.72 -1.21
N GLY A 135 7.35 -0.92 -2.51
CA GLY A 135 8.46 -1.28 -3.39
C GLY A 135 8.74 -0.18 -4.39
N ILE A 136 10.03 0.14 -4.56
CA ILE A 136 10.51 1.11 -5.54
C ILE A 136 11.72 0.49 -6.22
N LEU A 137 11.73 0.47 -7.54
CA LEU A 137 12.88 0.01 -8.33
C LEU A 137 14.14 0.78 -7.94
N PRO A 138 15.31 0.12 -7.87
CA PRO A 138 16.53 0.72 -7.37
C PRO A 138 16.91 2.06 -8.02
N GLU A 139 16.74 2.18 -9.33
CA GLU A 139 17.05 3.38 -10.12
C GLU A 139 16.11 4.56 -9.85
N TRP A 140 14.94 4.31 -9.26
CA TRP A 140 13.95 5.33 -8.91
C TRP A 140 13.97 5.76 -7.46
N ARG A 141 14.83 5.13 -6.65
CA ARG A 141 14.99 5.50 -5.23
C ARG A 141 15.62 6.88 -5.08
N GLY A 142 15.19 7.60 -4.04
CA GLY A 142 15.71 8.95 -3.76
C GLY A 142 15.23 10.04 -4.69
N ARG A 143 14.27 9.76 -5.59
CA ARG A 143 13.67 10.73 -6.52
C ARG A 143 12.29 11.22 -6.08
N GLY A 144 11.86 10.93 -4.85
CA GLY A 144 10.58 11.36 -4.30
C GLY A 144 9.38 10.49 -4.68
N VAL A 145 9.60 9.34 -5.35
CA VAL A 145 8.52 8.39 -5.71
C VAL A 145 7.82 7.84 -4.46
N ASP A 146 8.56 7.66 -3.38
CA ASP A 146 8.02 7.32 -2.06
C ASP A 146 7.02 8.37 -1.57
N ALA A 147 7.37 9.65 -1.69
CA ALA A 147 6.48 10.74 -1.29
C ALA A 147 5.19 10.76 -2.12
N MET A 148 5.26 10.47 -3.44
CA MET A 148 4.07 10.35 -4.29
C MET A 148 3.17 9.21 -3.82
N LEU A 149 3.74 8.03 -3.54
CA LEU A 149 2.96 6.89 -3.05
C LEU A 149 2.33 7.18 -1.69
N TYR A 150 3.07 7.80 -0.76
CA TYR A 150 2.53 8.19 0.54
C TYR A 150 1.41 9.23 0.41
N HIS A 151 1.60 10.25 -0.44
CA HIS A 151 0.56 11.24 -0.73
C HIS A 151 -0.71 10.57 -1.26
N TRP A 152 -0.57 9.68 -2.24
CA TRP A 152 -1.68 8.90 -2.79
C TRP A 152 -2.41 8.08 -1.73
N ILE A 153 -1.66 7.26 -0.98
CA ILE A 153 -2.20 6.40 0.07
C ILE A 153 -2.98 7.23 1.10
N ARG A 154 -2.41 8.34 1.55
CA ARG A 154 -3.05 9.25 2.50
C ARG A 154 -4.37 9.80 1.97
N THR A 155 -4.35 10.30 0.74
CA THR A 155 -5.53 10.87 0.08
C THR A 155 -6.63 9.82 -0.06
N LYS A 156 -6.29 8.65 -0.63
CA LYS A 156 -7.25 7.56 -0.83
C LYS A 156 -7.73 6.93 0.47
N ALA A 157 -6.88 6.80 1.47
CA ALA A 157 -7.28 6.35 2.79
C ALA A 157 -8.26 7.34 3.45
N GLY A 158 -8.04 8.65 3.29
CA GLY A 158 -8.97 9.68 3.76
C GLY A 158 -10.34 9.57 3.10
N GLU A 159 -10.40 9.37 1.78
CA GLU A 159 -11.64 9.14 1.03
C GLU A 159 -12.40 7.88 1.53
N GLN A 160 -11.69 6.88 2.05
CA GLN A 160 -12.25 5.66 2.66
C GLN A 160 -12.59 5.81 4.15
N ASN A 161 -12.64 7.03 4.69
CA ASN A 161 -12.83 7.30 6.12
C ASN A 161 -11.78 6.65 7.03
N THR A 162 -10.59 6.36 6.52
CA THR A 162 -9.47 5.86 7.31
C THR A 162 -8.80 7.03 8.01
N SER A 163 -8.73 6.97 9.32
CA SER A 163 -8.15 8.04 10.17
C SER A 163 -6.79 7.67 10.77
N TRP A 164 -6.33 6.44 10.55
CA TRP A 164 -5.07 5.93 11.09
C TRP A 164 -4.37 5.02 10.09
N GLY A 165 -3.11 5.34 9.78
CA GLY A 165 -2.21 4.49 9.02
C GLY A 165 -1.12 3.95 9.94
N ASP A 166 -0.81 2.67 9.83
CA ASP A 166 0.34 2.01 10.43
C ASP A 166 1.30 1.66 9.29
N ALA A 167 2.49 2.24 9.31
CA ALA A 167 3.56 1.81 8.43
C ALA A 167 4.14 0.53 9.04
N GLY A 168 3.90 -0.60 8.37
CA GLY A 168 4.31 -1.92 8.84
C GLY A 168 5.80 -2.03 9.19
N TRP A 169 6.27 -3.23 9.32
CA TRP A 169 7.64 -3.52 9.75
C TRP A 169 8.68 -2.89 8.82
N SER A 170 9.48 -1.99 9.37
CA SER A 170 10.67 -1.46 8.73
C SER A 170 11.87 -2.24 9.22
N VAL A 171 12.69 -2.76 8.30
CA VAL A 171 13.96 -3.38 8.67
C VAL A 171 14.86 -2.28 9.25
N GLU A 172 15.55 -2.60 10.35
CA GLU A 172 16.38 -1.64 11.10
C GLU A 172 17.47 -1.00 10.22
N ASP A 173 17.98 -1.74 9.26
CA ASP A 173 19.01 -1.34 8.31
C ASP A 173 18.49 -0.65 7.04
N ASN A 174 17.22 -0.14 7.04
CA ASN A 174 16.67 0.61 5.92
C ASN A 174 16.57 2.12 6.23
N PRO A 175 17.65 2.88 6.12
CA PRO A 175 17.68 4.31 6.45
C PRO A 175 16.76 5.14 5.53
N SER A 176 16.59 4.73 4.29
CA SER A 176 15.74 5.43 3.32
C SER A 176 14.28 5.39 3.74
N MET A 177 13.79 4.24 4.21
CA MET A 177 12.42 4.10 4.70
C MET A 177 12.20 4.88 6.00
N LYS A 178 13.18 4.84 6.93
CA LYS A 178 13.13 5.63 8.16
C LYS A 178 13.02 7.12 7.87
N ALA A 179 13.89 7.65 6.98
CA ALA A 179 13.86 9.04 6.59
C ALA A 179 12.56 9.46 5.88
N GLY A 180 11.93 8.56 5.13
CA GLY A 180 10.62 8.78 4.53
C GLY A 180 9.51 8.88 5.59
N LEU A 181 9.51 7.96 6.56
CA LEU A 181 8.52 7.92 7.65
C LEU A 181 8.66 9.09 8.62
N GLU A 182 9.88 9.55 8.90
CA GLU A 182 10.13 10.72 9.78
C GLU A 182 9.66 12.04 9.16
N LYS A 183 9.53 12.10 7.83
CA LYS A 183 9.02 13.28 7.10
C LYS A 183 7.50 13.27 6.92
N MET A 184 6.83 12.19 7.27
CA MET A 184 5.37 12.05 7.28
C MET A 184 4.76 12.56 8.58
#